data_6097f43edb341342cd73fb3595b98549
#
_entry.id   6097f43edb341342cd73fb3595b98549
#
_cell.length_a   1.000
_cell.length_b   1.000
_cell.length_c   1.000
_cell.angle_alpha   90.00
_cell.angle_beta   90.00
_cell.angle_gamma   90.00
#
_symmetry.space_group_name_H-M   'P 1'
#
loop_
_entity.id
_entity.type
_entity.pdbx_description
1 polymer ?
#
loop_
_entity_poly.entity_id
_entity_poly.type
_entity_poly.pdbx_seq_one_letter_code
_entity_poly.pdbx_strand_id
1 'polypeptide(L)'
;MNDIETRATDFIRQIVADDMTAGRRDGRVHTRFPPEPNGYLHIGHAKAICLNFGIAQDYGGPCNLRMDDTNPETEDEEFVDAAKEDVQWLGFDWDRRLYYASDYFTRLYDCAIQLIKAGKAYVDDLRGDEVGQYRGQWNEPGRNSPYRERSIEENLELFERMRRGDFEDGSRTLRAKIDMAAANMNLRDPTIYRIRRFPHYRQGDKWCIYPTYDFTHPLSDAFEGITHSLCTLEFENHRPLYDWYLAQLDFQDPPRQIEFARLNLTYSCLLYTSPSPRDGLLSRMPSSA
;
A
#
# COMPACT_ATOMS: atom_id res chain seq x y z
N MET A 1 -19.68 32.71 -1.46
CA MET A 1 -19.58 31.81 -2.61
C MET A 1 -18.14 31.90 -3.04
N ASN A 2 -17.39 30.90 -2.68
CA ASN A 2 -15.94 31.01 -2.55
C ASN A 2 -15.19 30.57 -3.79
N ASP A 3 -14.13 31.29 -4.08
CA ASP A 3 -13.05 31.16 -5.06
C ASP A 3 -12.42 29.74 -5.29
N ILE A 4 -13.14 28.66 -5.03
CA ILE A 4 -12.63 27.27 -5.19
C ILE A 4 -12.59 26.89 -6.68
N GLU A 5 -13.54 27.35 -7.49
CA GLU A 5 -13.61 27.04 -8.92
C GLU A 5 -12.45 27.60 -9.76
N THR A 6 -11.75 28.62 -9.28
CA THR A 6 -10.67 29.27 -10.02
C THR A 6 -9.27 28.70 -9.74
N ARG A 7 -9.13 27.76 -8.79
CA ARG A 7 -7.82 27.19 -8.38
C ARG A 7 -7.46 25.84 -9.01
N ALA A 8 -8.38 25.18 -9.72
CA ALA A 8 -8.09 23.88 -10.33
C ALA A 8 -7.18 24.05 -11.55
N THR A 9 -5.87 23.89 -11.34
CA THR A 9 -4.86 24.01 -12.41
C THR A 9 -4.46 22.64 -12.99
N ASP A 10 -4.89 21.55 -12.35
CA ASP A 10 -4.62 20.18 -12.78
C ASP A 10 -5.81 19.26 -12.46
N PHE A 11 -5.79 18.05 -13.05
CA PHE A 11 -6.91 17.10 -12.94
C PHE A 11 -7.13 16.59 -11.52
N ILE A 12 -6.09 16.52 -10.66
CA ILE A 12 -6.25 16.06 -9.27
C ILE A 12 -6.99 17.11 -8.46
N ARG A 13 -6.58 18.38 -8.60
CA ARG A 13 -7.28 19.50 -7.96
C ARG A 13 -8.73 19.61 -8.44
N GLN A 14 -8.98 19.31 -9.72
CA GLN A 14 -10.36 19.24 -10.24
C GLN A 14 -11.17 18.12 -9.55
N ILE A 15 -10.60 16.92 -9.42
CA ILE A 15 -11.26 15.81 -8.72
C ILE A 15 -11.57 16.18 -7.27
N VAL A 16 -10.61 16.79 -6.56
CA VAL A 16 -10.80 17.22 -5.17
C VAL A 16 -11.92 18.28 -5.08
N ALA A 17 -11.91 19.28 -5.96
CA ALA A 17 -12.94 20.31 -6.02
C ALA A 17 -14.34 19.73 -6.29
N ASP A 18 -14.43 18.79 -7.23
CA ASP A 18 -15.69 18.10 -7.56
C ASP A 18 -16.19 17.26 -6.37
N ASP A 19 -15.31 16.54 -5.67
CA ASP A 19 -15.65 15.75 -4.49
C ASP A 19 -16.12 16.65 -3.32
N MET A 20 -15.49 17.80 -3.11
CA MET A 20 -15.92 18.80 -2.12
C MET A 20 -17.28 19.39 -2.48
N THR A 21 -17.47 19.78 -3.74
CA THR A 21 -18.74 20.34 -4.22
C THR A 21 -19.89 19.35 -4.10
N ALA A 22 -19.60 18.07 -4.34
CA ALA A 22 -20.56 16.98 -4.16
C ALA A 22 -20.83 16.61 -2.68
N GLY A 23 -20.15 17.27 -1.74
CA GLY A 23 -20.25 16.98 -0.29
C GLY A 23 -19.71 15.61 0.10
N ARG A 24 -18.88 15.00 -0.73
CA ARG A 24 -18.24 13.72 -0.40
C ARG A 24 -17.30 13.91 0.78
N ARG A 25 -17.24 12.92 1.67
CA ARG A 25 -16.38 12.93 2.87
C ARG A 25 -16.55 14.20 3.72
N ASP A 26 -17.79 14.69 3.81
CA ASP A 26 -18.15 15.92 4.53
C ASP A 26 -17.35 17.14 4.05
N GLY A 27 -16.94 17.18 2.80
CA GLY A 27 -16.12 18.24 2.22
C GLY A 27 -14.69 18.32 2.78
N ARG A 28 -14.21 17.25 3.44
CA ARG A 28 -12.84 17.19 3.99
C ARG A 28 -11.83 16.76 2.92
N VAL A 29 -10.63 17.32 3.02
CA VAL A 29 -9.47 16.89 2.25
C VAL A 29 -8.39 16.46 3.23
N HIS A 30 -8.00 15.20 3.18
CA HIS A 30 -6.96 14.61 4.02
C HIS A 30 -6.13 13.68 3.15
N THR A 31 -4.85 14.00 3.01
CA THR A 31 -3.89 13.26 2.21
C THR A 31 -2.82 12.62 3.08
N ARG A 32 -1.92 11.86 2.49
CA ARG A 32 -0.74 11.31 3.18
C ARG A 32 0.43 11.11 2.20
N PHE A 33 1.65 11.20 2.70
CA PHE A 33 2.85 10.74 2.04
C PHE A 33 3.35 9.47 2.78
N PRO A 34 3.32 8.27 2.14
CA PRO A 34 3.65 7.00 2.79
C PRO A 34 4.97 6.42 2.27
N PRO A 35 6.14 6.96 2.62
CA PRO A 35 7.41 6.39 2.17
C PRO A 35 7.67 5.04 2.86
N GLU A 36 8.23 4.07 2.10
CA GLU A 36 8.83 2.87 2.65
C GLU A 36 10.25 3.20 3.12
N PRO A 37 10.59 2.99 4.41
CA PRO A 37 11.88 3.39 4.97
C PRO A 37 12.98 2.35 4.65
N ASN A 38 13.21 2.07 3.38
CA ASN A 38 14.17 1.10 2.85
C ASN A 38 15.29 1.73 2.00
N GLY A 39 15.38 3.05 2.01
CA GLY A 39 16.38 3.82 1.26
C GLY A 39 16.09 5.32 1.30
N TYR A 40 17.06 6.11 0.84
CA TYR A 40 16.90 7.56 0.75
C TYR A 40 15.89 7.97 -0.30
N LEU A 41 15.22 9.10 -0.08
CA LEU A 41 14.25 9.64 -1.02
C LEU A 41 14.95 10.20 -2.28
N HIS A 42 14.24 10.24 -3.37
CA HIS A 42 14.71 10.78 -4.65
C HIS A 42 13.71 11.79 -5.21
N ILE A 43 14.02 12.41 -6.34
CA ILE A 43 13.19 13.47 -6.96
C ILE A 43 11.74 13.03 -7.24
N GLY A 44 11.49 11.75 -7.49
CA GLY A 44 10.14 11.20 -7.62
C GLY A 44 9.35 11.29 -6.33
N HIS A 45 10.00 11.03 -5.18
CA HIS A 45 9.41 11.22 -3.86
C HIS A 45 9.18 12.70 -3.55
N ALA A 46 10.12 13.60 -3.91
CA ALA A 46 9.92 15.03 -3.75
C ALA A 46 8.66 15.53 -4.47
N LYS A 47 8.41 15.05 -5.71
CA LYS A 47 7.16 15.34 -6.41
C LYS A 47 5.94 14.86 -5.65
N ALA A 48 5.97 13.62 -5.11
CA ALA A 48 4.85 13.06 -4.35
C ALA A 48 4.62 13.84 -3.04
N ILE A 49 5.68 14.25 -2.34
CA ILE A 49 5.61 15.11 -1.15
C ILE A 49 4.93 16.44 -1.49
N CYS A 50 5.45 17.17 -2.49
CA CYS A 50 4.90 18.46 -2.91
C CYS A 50 3.43 18.34 -3.32
N LEU A 51 3.04 17.25 -3.97
CA LEU A 51 1.67 17.03 -4.39
C LEU A 51 0.73 16.75 -3.22
N ASN A 52 1.10 15.82 -2.33
CA ASN A 52 0.25 15.44 -1.20
C ASN A 52 0.10 16.58 -0.20
N PHE A 53 1.20 17.17 0.24
CA PHE A 53 1.18 18.31 1.17
C PHE A 53 0.58 19.56 0.52
N GLY A 54 0.92 19.85 -0.74
CA GLY A 54 0.40 20.99 -1.46
C GLY A 54 -1.12 20.95 -1.62
N ILE A 55 -1.70 19.80 -1.98
CA ILE A 55 -3.16 19.64 -2.06
C ILE A 55 -3.80 19.81 -0.69
N ALA A 56 -3.26 19.20 0.35
CA ALA A 56 -3.76 19.40 1.70
C ALA A 56 -3.79 20.91 2.07
N GLN A 57 -2.70 21.64 1.83
CA GLN A 57 -2.63 23.07 2.09
C GLN A 57 -3.60 23.89 1.26
N ASP A 58 -3.73 23.61 -0.04
CA ASP A 58 -4.62 24.34 -0.96
C ASP A 58 -6.09 24.27 -0.52
N TYR A 59 -6.48 23.17 0.10
CA TYR A 59 -7.87 22.92 0.56
C TYR A 59 -8.02 23.00 2.09
N GLY A 60 -7.00 23.48 2.81
CA GLY A 60 -7.06 23.67 4.26
C GLY A 60 -7.18 22.37 5.07
N GLY A 61 -6.75 21.26 4.50
CA GLY A 61 -6.74 19.94 5.14
C GLY A 61 -5.37 19.51 5.65
N PRO A 62 -5.29 18.41 6.41
CA PRO A 62 -4.04 17.84 6.87
C PRO A 62 -3.41 16.90 5.84
N CYS A 63 -2.08 16.73 5.96
CA CYS A 63 -1.33 15.65 5.31
C CYS A 63 -0.60 14.83 6.36
N ASN A 64 -0.73 13.51 6.32
CA ASN A 64 -0.01 12.60 7.21
C ASN A 64 1.34 12.23 6.60
N LEU A 65 2.37 12.09 7.43
CA LEU A 65 3.57 11.33 7.10
C LEU A 65 3.40 9.93 7.71
N ARG A 66 3.32 8.89 6.87
CA ARG A 66 3.19 7.51 7.33
C ARG A 66 4.34 6.66 6.79
N MET A 67 5.17 6.15 7.67
CA MET A 67 6.17 5.16 7.29
C MET A 67 5.47 3.83 6.96
N ASP A 68 5.63 3.36 5.72
CA ASP A 68 5.12 2.06 5.28
C ASP A 68 6.14 0.98 5.63
N ASP A 69 6.23 0.69 6.94
CA ASP A 69 7.19 -0.20 7.53
C ASP A 69 6.60 -1.62 7.71
N THR A 70 6.31 -2.31 6.62
CA THR A 70 5.73 -3.66 6.60
C THR A 70 6.71 -4.76 6.22
N ASN A 71 7.93 -4.40 5.82
CA ASN A 71 8.97 -5.34 5.41
C ASN A 71 10.21 -5.28 6.31
N PRO A 72 10.27 -6.10 7.37
CA PRO A 72 11.32 -6.01 8.40
C PRO A 72 12.75 -6.26 7.88
N GLU A 73 12.91 -6.85 6.67
CA GLU A 73 14.22 -7.20 6.14
C GLU A 73 15.00 -6.03 5.55
N THR A 74 14.33 -4.95 5.17
CA THR A 74 14.93 -3.86 4.38
C THR A 74 14.78 -2.49 5.00
N GLU A 75 14.02 -2.38 6.09
CA GLU A 75 13.65 -1.12 6.72
C GLU A 75 14.59 -0.78 7.87
N ASP A 76 14.97 0.51 7.94
CA ASP A 76 15.90 1.01 8.96
C ASP A 76 15.45 2.39 9.47
N GLU A 77 15.75 2.67 10.76
CA GLU A 77 15.47 3.95 11.40
C GLU A 77 16.23 5.12 10.75
N GLU A 78 17.41 4.86 10.17
CA GLU A 78 18.17 5.85 9.40
C GLU A 78 17.35 6.45 8.26
N PHE A 79 16.63 5.59 7.52
CA PHE A 79 15.79 6.03 6.39
C PHE A 79 14.51 6.72 6.85
N VAL A 80 14.00 6.36 8.03
CA VAL A 80 12.89 7.09 8.66
C VAL A 80 13.29 8.52 8.96
N ASP A 81 14.47 8.73 9.57
CA ASP A 81 14.96 10.06 9.95
C ASP A 81 15.31 10.89 8.71
N ALA A 82 15.95 10.29 7.72
CA ALA A 82 16.21 10.94 6.43
C ALA A 82 14.92 11.39 5.73
N ALA A 83 13.87 10.56 5.73
CA ALA A 83 12.60 10.93 5.13
C ALA A 83 11.92 12.11 5.84
N LYS A 84 12.02 12.18 7.16
CA LYS A 84 11.55 13.35 7.94
C LYS A 84 12.31 14.62 7.58
N GLU A 85 13.64 14.55 7.54
CA GLU A 85 14.49 15.68 7.16
C GLU A 85 14.16 16.18 5.76
N ASP A 86 14.00 15.29 4.80
CA ASP A 86 13.66 15.62 3.40
C ASP A 86 12.31 16.32 3.27
N VAL A 87 11.28 15.86 4.01
CA VAL A 87 9.97 16.53 4.02
C VAL A 87 10.07 17.93 4.60
N GLN A 88 10.80 18.10 5.70
CA GLN A 88 11.03 19.42 6.31
C GLN A 88 11.88 20.33 5.42
N TRP A 89 12.92 19.79 4.77
CA TRP A 89 13.74 20.53 3.82
C TRP A 89 12.94 21.07 2.64
N LEU A 90 11.93 20.32 2.19
CA LEU A 90 11.00 20.77 1.15
C LEU A 90 9.99 21.82 1.66
N GLY A 91 10.04 22.19 2.93
CA GLY A 91 9.20 23.23 3.54
C GLY A 91 7.85 22.74 4.02
N PHE A 92 7.68 21.45 4.22
CA PHE A 92 6.43 20.86 4.72
C PHE A 92 6.58 20.36 6.15
N ASP A 93 5.45 20.28 6.85
CA ASP A 93 5.34 19.77 8.21
C ASP A 93 4.08 18.89 8.32
N TRP A 94 4.23 17.77 8.98
CA TRP A 94 3.12 16.86 9.30
C TRP A 94 2.53 17.12 10.70
N ASP A 95 3.06 18.06 11.47
CA ASP A 95 2.65 18.38 12.85
C ASP A 95 2.75 17.13 13.75
N ARG A 96 1.65 16.66 14.32
CA ARG A 96 1.61 15.43 15.13
C ARG A 96 1.19 14.19 14.36
N ARG A 97 1.08 14.27 13.04
CA ARG A 97 0.55 13.21 12.16
C ARG A 97 1.67 12.38 11.53
N LEU A 98 2.57 11.88 12.39
CA LEU A 98 3.54 10.86 12.04
C LEU A 98 2.97 9.50 12.45
N TYR A 99 2.81 8.62 11.48
CA TYR A 99 2.26 7.28 11.66
C TYR A 99 3.21 6.22 11.12
N TYR A 100 3.01 4.99 11.58
CA TYR A 100 3.75 3.83 11.13
C TYR A 100 2.78 2.70 10.82
N ALA A 101 2.95 2.03 9.69
CA ALA A 101 2.12 0.88 9.34
C ALA A 101 2.23 -0.24 10.38
N SER A 102 3.41 -0.40 10.99
CA SER A 102 3.67 -1.37 12.07
C SER A 102 2.85 -1.13 13.33
N ASP A 103 2.37 0.10 13.59
CA ASP A 103 1.47 0.38 14.71
C ASP A 103 0.08 -0.22 14.50
N TYR A 104 -0.27 -0.51 13.25
CA TYR A 104 -1.56 -1.11 12.86
C TYR A 104 -1.54 -2.63 12.75
N PHE A 105 -0.42 -3.31 12.97
CA PHE A 105 -0.31 -4.76 12.77
C PHE A 105 -1.41 -5.56 13.48
N THR A 106 -1.78 -5.19 14.70
CA THR A 106 -2.89 -5.84 15.41
C THR A 106 -4.23 -5.63 14.70
N ARG A 107 -4.53 -4.40 14.28
CA ARG A 107 -5.78 -4.10 13.56
C ARG A 107 -5.81 -4.77 12.18
N LEU A 108 -4.68 -4.81 11.48
CA LEU A 108 -4.54 -5.49 10.20
C LEU A 108 -4.76 -7.01 10.36
N TYR A 109 -4.23 -7.61 11.43
CA TYR A 109 -4.47 -9.01 11.76
C TYR A 109 -5.96 -9.27 12.00
N ASP A 110 -6.64 -8.41 12.75
CA ASP A 110 -8.08 -8.51 13.02
C ASP A 110 -8.90 -8.37 11.72
N CYS A 111 -8.50 -7.48 10.79
CA CYS A 111 -9.11 -7.37 9.46
C CYS A 111 -8.92 -8.65 8.63
N ALA A 112 -7.75 -9.27 8.69
CA ALA A 112 -7.51 -10.55 8.03
C ALA A 112 -8.39 -11.68 8.59
N ILE A 113 -8.56 -11.73 9.92
CA ILE A 113 -9.51 -12.64 10.58
C ILE A 113 -10.95 -12.41 10.09
N GLN A 114 -11.37 -11.15 9.91
CA GLN A 114 -12.69 -10.84 9.38
C GLN A 114 -12.86 -11.35 7.93
N LEU A 115 -11.85 -11.18 7.08
CA LEU A 115 -11.88 -11.73 5.72
C LEU A 115 -11.98 -13.26 5.71
N ILE A 116 -11.26 -13.96 6.59
CA ILE A 116 -11.37 -15.42 6.72
C ILE A 116 -12.78 -15.80 7.14
N LYS A 117 -13.33 -15.16 8.17
CA LYS A 117 -14.69 -15.42 8.66
C LYS A 117 -15.77 -15.17 7.61
N ALA A 118 -15.54 -14.21 6.73
CA ALA A 118 -16.42 -13.92 5.59
C ALA A 118 -16.22 -14.89 4.39
N GLY A 119 -15.30 -15.86 4.49
CA GLY A 119 -14.95 -16.75 3.39
C GLY A 119 -14.23 -16.03 2.24
N LYS A 120 -13.59 -14.90 2.51
CA LYS A 120 -12.90 -14.04 1.54
C LYS A 120 -11.37 -14.15 1.61
N ALA A 121 -10.85 -15.01 2.48
CA ALA A 121 -9.43 -15.33 2.54
C ALA A 121 -9.23 -16.79 2.95
N TYR A 122 -8.11 -17.36 2.54
CA TYR A 122 -7.73 -18.74 2.86
C TYR A 122 -6.21 -18.86 3.02
N VAL A 123 -5.79 -19.82 3.84
CA VAL A 123 -4.38 -20.17 3.99
C VAL A 123 -3.98 -21.13 2.87
N ASP A 124 -2.95 -20.76 2.13
CA ASP A 124 -2.40 -21.51 1.00
C ASP A 124 -1.06 -22.12 1.37
N ASP A 125 -0.90 -23.44 1.15
CA ASP A 125 0.35 -24.16 1.42
C ASP A 125 1.27 -24.21 0.19
N LEU A 126 0.87 -23.60 -0.94
CA LEU A 126 1.73 -23.47 -2.11
C LEU A 126 2.92 -22.56 -1.79
N ARG A 127 4.12 -22.97 -2.22
CA ARG A 127 5.32 -22.13 -2.13
C ARG A 127 5.30 -21.05 -3.21
N GLY A 128 6.15 -20.04 -3.06
CA GLY A 128 6.10 -18.85 -3.92
C GLY A 128 6.22 -19.13 -5.42
N ASP A 129 7.06 -20.10 -5.82
CA ASP A 129 7.20 -20.55 -7.21
C ASP A 129 5.94 -21.28 -7.74
N GLU A 130 5.34 -22.12 -6.91
CA GLU A 130 4.07 -22.81 -7.22
C GLU A 130 2.92 -21.81 -7.33
N VAL A 131 2.83 -20.84 -6.41
CA VAL A 131 1.84 -19.74 -6.47
C VAL A 131 1.95 -19.01 -7.81
N GLY A 132 3.16 -18.72 -8.28
CA GLY A 132 3.41 -18.11 -9.60
C GLY A 132 2.83 -18.95 -10.73
N GLN A 133 3.03 -20.26 -10.71
CA GLN A 133 2.50 -21.19 -11.73
C GLN A 133 0.95 -21.26 -11.70
N TYR A 134 0.35 -21.27 -10.52
CA TYR A 134 -1.10 -21.27 -10.37
C TYR A 134 -1.72 -19.92 -10.76
N ARG A 135 -1.05 -18.82 -10.51
CA ARG A 135 -1.51 -17.48 -10.88
C ARG A 135 -1.61 -17.28 -12.40
N GLY A 136 -0.84 -18.04 -13.19
CA GLY A 136 -0.82 -17.96 -14.64
C GLY A 136 -0.08 -16.72 -15.14
N GLN A 137 -0.29 -16.39 -16.41
CA GLN A 137 0.31 -15.25 -17.09
C GLN A 137 -0.74 -14.22 -17.47
N TRP A 138 -0.30 -13.04 -17.94
CA TRP A 138 -1.19 -11.95 -18.34
C TRP A 138 -2.20 -12.35 -19.43
N ASN A 139 -1.83 -13.29 -20.32
CA ASN A 139 -2.63 -13.79 -21.44
C ASN A 139 -3.32 -15.15 -21.15
N GLU A 140 -3.09 -15.73 -19.96
CA GLU A 140 -3.66 -17.00 -19.57
C GLU A 140 -4.30 -16.86 -18.17
N PRO A 141 -5.52 -17.39 -17.97
CA PRO A 141 -6.14 -17.39 -16.66
C PRO A 141 -5.34 -18.24 -15.68
N GLY A 142 -5.39 -17.87 -14.41
CA GLY A 142 -4.85 -18.68 -13.34
C GLY A 142 -5.74 -19.89 -13.01
N ARG A 143 -5.23 -20.74 -12.13
CA ARG A 143 -5.93 -21.93 -11.61
C ARG A 143 -6.15 -21.78 -10.11
N ASN A 144 -7.26 -22.28 -9.61
CA ASN A 144 -7.50 -22.32 -8.18
C ASN A 144 -6.45 -23.17 -7.47
N SER A 145 -5.95 -22.70 -6.34
CA SER A 145 -5.14 -23.51 -5.45
C SER A 145 -5.96 -24.69 -4.92
N PRO A 146 -5.35 -25.88 -4.71
CA PRO A 146 -6.05 -27.02 -4.08
C PRO A 146 -6.50 -26.70 -2.63
N TYR A 147 -5.94 -25.68 -2.01
CA TYR A 147 -6.22 -25.25 -0.64
C TYR A 147 -7.30 -24.16 -0.55
N ARG A 148 -7.79 -23.66 -1.69
CA ARG A 148 -8.72 -22.53 -1.78
C ARG A 148 -10.08 -22.80 -1.13
N GLU A 149 -10.49 -24.06 -1.08
CA GLU A 149 -11.81 -24.46 -0.57
C GLU A 149 -11.76 -25.04 0.86
N ARG A 150 -10.69 -24.77 1.62
CA ARG A 150 -10.62 -25.09 3.05
C ARG A 150 -11.75 -24.42 3.81
N SER A 151 -12.22 -25.07 4.88
CA SER A 151 -13.25 -24.51 5.75
C SER A 151 -12.77 -23.22 6.45
N ILE A 152 -13.71 -22.42 6.91
CA ILE A 152 -13.40 -21.20 7.68
C ILE A 152 -12.64 -21.57 8.97
N GLU A 153 -13.07 -22.62 9.66
CA GLU A 153 -12.46 -23.08 10.92
C GLU A 153 -11.02 -23.52 10.70
N GLU A 154 -10.74 -24.30 9.67
CA GLU A 154 -9.37 -24.72 9.33
C GLU A 154 -8.49 -23.53 8.97
N ASN A 155 -8.99 -22.57 8.18
CA ASN A 155 -8.25 -21.37 7.82
C ASN A 155 -7.93 -20.50 9.06
N LEU A 156 -8.86 -20.34 9.99
CA LEU A 156 -8.64 -19.61 11.24
C LEU A 156 -7.56 -20.28 12.09
N GLU A 157 -7.63 -21.61 12.27
CA GLU A 157 -6.63 -22.36 13.01
C GLU A 157 -5.24 -22.24 12.37
N LEU A 158 -5.14 -22.42 11.04
CA LEU A 158 -3.87 -22.33 10.33
C LEU A 158 -3.28 -20.92 10.39
N PHE A 159 -4.11 -19.88 10.27
CA PHE A 159 -3.63 -18.48 10.34
C PHE A 159 -3.15 -18.13 11.75
N GLU A 160 -3.83 -18.61 12.80
CA GLU A 160 -3.34 -18.47 14.16
C GLU A 160 -2.00 -19.20 14.39
N ARG A 161 -1.85 -20.41 13.83
CA ARG A 161 -0.58 -21.15 13.88
C ARG A 161 0.53 -20.45 13.10
N MET A 162 0.23 -19.81 11.96
CA MET A 162 1.19 -18.93 11.28
C MET A 162 1.64 -17.81 12.22
N ARG A 163 0.71 -17.17 12.93
CA ARG A 163 0.99 -16.08 13.88
C ARG A 163 1.85 -16.53 15.07
N ARG A 164 1.69 -17.78 15.54
CA ARG A 164 2.50 -18.37 16.61
C ARG A 164 3.90 -18.81 16.16
N GLY A 165 4.18 -18.84 14.86
CA GLY A 165 5.45 -19.29 14.31
C GLY A 165 5.58 -20.81 14.19
N ASP A 166 4.49 -21.56 14.10
CA ASP A 166 4.51 -23.02 13.98
C ASP A 166 5.06 -23.48 12.61
N PHE A 167 5.21 -22.59 11.65
CA PHE A 167 5.57 -22.92 10.27
C PHE A 167 6.83 -22.19 9.81
N GLU A 168 7.56 -22.79 8.88
CA GLU A 168 8.76 -22.19 8.27
C GLU A 168 8.42 -21.05 7.32
N ASP A 169 9.40 -20.17 7.09
CA ASP A 169 9.31 -19.08 6.12
C ASP A 169 8.97 -19.60 4.72
N GLY A 170 8.04 -18.93 4.06
CA GLY A 170 7.62 -19.28 2.70
C GLY A 170 6.81 -20.59 2.58
N SER A 171 6.54 -21.30 3.69
CA SER A 171 5.77 -22.54 3.65
C SER A 171 4.27 -22.33 3.52
N ARG A 172 3.77 -21.17 3.95
CA ARG A 172 2.36 -20.79 3.89
C ARG A 172 2.19 -19.29 3.70
N THR A 173 1.09 -18.93 3.05
CA THR A 173 0.63 -17.55 2.91
C THR A 173 -0.87 -17.48 3.18
N LEU A 174 -1.34 -16.32 3.69
CA LEU A 174 -2.77 -16.00 3.64
C LEU A 174 -3.05 -15.30 2.33
N ARG A 175 -4.03 -15.75 1.56
CA ARG A 175 -4.43 -15.18 0.28
C ARG A 175 -5.88 -14.71 0.30
N ALA A 176 -6.15 -13.60 -0.40
CA ALA A 176 -7.53 -13.18 -0.67
C ALA A 176 -8.19 -14.18 -1.64
N LYS A 177 -9.48 -14.43 -1.44
CA LYS A 177 -10.29 -15.30 -2.30
C LYS A 177 -11.14 -14.43 -3.23
N ILE A 178 -10.59 -14.11 -4.41
CA ILE A 178 -11.24 -13.22 -5.39
C ILE A 178 -11.58 -13.96 -6.68
N ASP A 179 -10.72 -13.90 -7.69
CA ASP A 179 -10.96 -14.53 -9.00
C ASP A 179 -9.64 -14.88 -9.69
N MET A 180 -9.31 -16.16 -9.78
CA MET A 180 -8.10 -16.63 -10.44
C MET A 180 -8.15 -16.48 -11.97
N ALA A 181 -9.30 -16.19 -12.57
CA ALA A 181 -9.47 -15.93 -14.00
C ALA A 181 -9.49 -14.42 -14.33
N ALA A 182 -9.35 -13.52 -13.33
CA ALA A 182 -9.38 -12.10 -13.56
C ALA A 182 -8.32 -11.66 -14.59
N ALA A 183 -8.67 -10.73 -15.48
CA ALA A 183 -7.74 -10.14 -16.44
C ALA A 183 -6.64 -9.35 -15.70
N ASN A 184 -7.01 -8.64 -14.64
CA ASN A 184 -6.06 -7.98 -13.73
C ASN A 184 -5.42 -9.02 -12.80
N MET A 185 -4.12 -9.24 -12.99
CA MET A 185 -3.38 -10.23 -12.19
C MET A 185 -3.36 -9.91 -10.68
N ASN A 186 -3.53 -8.65 -10.29
CA ASN A 186 -3.59 -8.27 -8.88
C ASN A 186 -4.87 -8.78 -8.17
N LEU A 187 -5.89 -9.18 -8.94
CA LEU A 187 -7.12 -9.78 -8.41
C LEU A 187 -7.10 -11.32 -8.41
N ARG A 188 -6.00 -11.95 -8.86
CA ARG A 188 -5.86 -13.41 -8.87
C ARG A 188 -5.38 -13.93 -7.54
N ASP A 189 -6.28 -13.95 -6.57
CA ASP A 189 -6.04 -14.39 -5.19
C ASP A 189 -4.71 -13.88 -4.62
N PRO A 190 -4.53 -12.55 -4.45
CA PRO A 190 -3.27 -11.96 -3.99
C PRO A 190 -2.94 -12.38 -2.56
N THR A 191 -1.64 -12.38 -2.24
CA THR A 191 -1.16 -12.64 -0.89
C THR A 191 -1.51 -11.46 0.03
N ILE A 192 -2.07 -11.77 1.21
CA ILE A 192 -2.38 -10.81 2.28
C ILE A 192 -1.28 -10.84 3.36
N TYR A 193 -0.90 -12.04 3.82
CA TYR A 193 0.16 -12.26 4.81
C TYR A 193 1.17 -13.30 4.34
N ARG A 194 2.43 -13.08 4.72
CA ARG A 194 3.57 -13.99 4.52
C ARG A 194 4.26 -14.27 5.86
N ILE A 195 4.86 -15.46 6.00
CA ILE A 195 5.71 -15.79 7.15
C ILE A 195 7.10 -15.23 6.89
N ARG A 196 7.63 -14.46 7.84
CA ARG A 196 8.99 -13.93 7.86
C ARG A 196 9.50 -13.90 9.29
N ARG A 197 10.50 -14.68 9.60
CA ARG A 197 11.12 -14.74 10.93
C ARG A 197 12.28 -13.76 11.02
N PHE A 198 11.96 -12.50 10.89
CA PHE A 198 12.92 -11.41 10.98
C PHE A 198 12.44 -10.39 12.00
N PRO A 199 13.30 -9.94 12.95
CA PRO A 199 12.89 -8.94 13.94
C PRO A 199 12.63 -7.60 13.24
N HIS A 200 11.47 -7.03 13.53
CA HIS A 200 11.11 -5.72 13.02
C HIS A 200 11.78 -4.61 13.84
N TYR A 201 12.36 -3.58 13.19
CA TYR A 201 13.13 -2.53 13.89
C TYR A 201 12.34 -1.80 14.99
N ARG A 202 10.99 -1.69 14.89
CA ARG A 202 10.13 -1.11 15.92
C ARG A 202 9.39 -2.14 16.78
N GLN A 203 8.96 -3.25 16.22
CA GLN A 203 8.13 -4.25 16.91
C GLN A 203 8.94 -5.42 17.48
N GLY A 204 10.26 -5.49 17.19
CA GLY A 204 11.10 -6.60 17.61
C GLY A 204 10.56 -7.95 17.12
N ASP A 205 10.64 -8.96 17.97
CA ASP A 205 10.21 -10.34 17.68
C ASP A 205 8.70 -10.60 17.92
N LYS A 206 7.92 -9.55 18.10
CA LYS A 206 6.49 -9.68 18.41
C LYS A 206 5.70 -10.34 17.27
N TRP A 207 6.16 -10.21 16.03
CA TRP A 207 5.52 -10.73 14.84
C TRP A 207 6.47 -11.64 14.05
N CYS A 208 5.93 -12.70 13.46
CA CYS A 208 6.62 -13.60 12.52
C CYS A 208 5.82 -13.77 11.22
N ILE A 209 4.69 -13.06 11.11
CA ILE A 209 3.90 -12.90 9.88
C ILE A 209 3.73 -11.41 9.61
N TYR A 210 3.85 -11.03 8.35
CA TYR A 210 3.79 -9.63 7.94
C TYR A 210 2.79 -9.46 6.80
N PRO A 211 1.97 -8.39 6.84
CA PRO A 211 1.04 -8.09 5.78
C PRO A 211 1.80 -7.61 4.52
N THR A 212 1.16 -7.75 3.37
CA THR A 212 1.68 -7.17 2.12
C THR A 212 1.25 -5.72 1.99
N TYR A 213 1.98 -4.96 1.15
CA TYR A 213 1.66 -3.58 0.81
C TYR A 213 0.20 -3.41 0.37
N ASP A 214 -0.26 -4.23 -0.57
CA ASP A 214 -1.62 -4.11 -1.13
C ASP A 214 -2.73 -4.30 -0.10
N PHE A 215 -2.46 -5.01 0.98
CA PHE A 215 -3.41 -5.15 2.09
C PHE A 215 -3.29 -4.01 3.10
N THR A 216 -2.07 -3.59 3.41
CA THR A 216 -1.80 -2.58 4.44
C THR A 216 -2.22 -1.19 3.99
N HIS A 217 -1.93 -0.82 2.75
CA HIS A 217 -2.14 0.52 2.21
C HIS A 217 -3.60 0.99 2.29
N PRO A 218 -4.62 0.27 1.74
CA PRO A 218 -6.01 0.68 1.83
C PRO A 218 -6.51 0.78 3.28
N LEU A 219 -6.10 -0.16 4.12
CA LEU A 219 -6.58 -0.22 5.49
C LEU A 219 -5.96 0.88 6.35
N SER A 220 -4.67 1.15 6.19
CA SER A 220 -4.01 2.27 6.88
C SER A 220 -4.62 3.61 6.46
N ASP A 221 -4.89 3.81 5.17
CA ASP A 221 -5.59 5.00 4.69
C ASP A 221 -6.97 5.16 5.35
N ALA A 222 -7.73 4.07 5.46
CA ALA A 222 -9.04 4.08 6.13
C ALA A 222 -8.91 4.32 7.64
N PHE A 223 -7.92 3.72 8.31
CA PHE A 223 -7.69 3.91 9.75
C PHE A 223 -7.34 5.35 10.11
N GLU A 224 -6.63 6.04 9.24
CA GLU A 224 -6.19 7.42 9.39
C GLU A 224 -7.24 8.44 8.90
N GLY A 225 -8.34 7.99 8.29
CA GLY A 225 -9.38 8.85 7.75
C GLY A 225 -8.92 9.66 6.53
N ILE A 226 -7.97 9.10 5.76
CA ILE A 226 -7.55 9.69 4.48
C ILE A 226 -8.74 9.77 3.54
N THR A 227 -8.85 10.87 2.82
CA THR A 227 -9.93 11.08 1.85
C THR A 227 -9.46 10.86 0.41
N HIS A 228 -8.29 11.38 0.08
CA HIS A 228 -7.69 11.33 -1.24
C HIS A 228 -6.32 10.68 -1.14
N SER A 229 -6.23 9.44 -1.59
CA SER A 229 -5.05 8.59 -1.59
C SER A 229 -4.29 8.78 -2.91
N LEU A 230 -3.33 9.72 -2.95
CA LEU A 230 -2.60 10.04 -4.16
C LEU A 230 -1.42 9.08 -4.34
N CYS A 231 -1.36 8.41 -5.49
CA CYS A 231 -0.35 7.41 -5.83
C CYS A 231 0.27 7.70 -7.19
N THR A 232 1.44 7.12 -7.48
CA THR A 232 2.00 7.15 -8.83
C THR A 232 1.23 6.20 -9.76
N LEU A 233 1.28 6.47 -11.08
CA LEU A 233 0.53 5.73 -12.11
C LEU A 233 0.79 4.21 -12.11
N GLU A 234 1.91 3.77 -11.58
CA GLU A 234 2.25 2.35 -11.45
C GLU A 234 1.28 1.56 -10.56
N PHE A 235 0.53 2.24 -9.69
CA PHE A 235 -0.49 1.65 -8.83
C PHE A 235 -1.90 1.62 -9.43
N GLU A 236 -2.09 2.06 -10.68
CA GLU A 236 -3.40 2.06 -11.34
C GLU A 236 -4.03 0.66 -11.36
N ASN A 237 -3.24 -0.37 -11.68
CA ASN A 237 -3.69 -1.75 -11.68
C ASN A 237 -3.94 -2.33 -10.27
N HIS A 238 -3.45 -1.68 -9.21
CA HIS A 238 -3.70 -2.07 -7.82
C HIS A 238 -4.99 -1.47 -7.26
N ARG A 239 -5.51 -0.38 -7.84
CA ARG A 239 -6.73 0.30 -7.37
C ARG A 239 -7.95 -0.63 -7.24
N PRO A 240 -8.26 -1.56 -8.18
CA PRO A 240 -9.38 -2.49 -8.00
C PRO A 240 -9.22 -3.39 -6.76
N LEU A 241 -7.99 -3.75 -6.38
CA LEU A 241 -7.70 -4.53 -5.19
C LEU A 241 -7.83 -3.65 -3.92
N TYR A 242 -7.35 -2.42 -3.97
CA TYR A 242 -7.53 -1.42 -2.92
C TYR A 242 -9.03 -1.23 -2.59
N ASP A 243 -9.85 -0.99 -3.59
CA ASP A 243 -11.30 -0.82 -3.44
C ASP A 243 -11.95 -2.11 -2.93
N TRP A 244 -11.47 -3.28 -3.37
CA TRP A 244 -12.00 -4.57 -2.94
C TRP A 244 -11.81 -4.78 -1.43
N TYR A 245 -10.64 -4.51 -0.87
CA TYR A 245 -10.42 -4.68 0.57
C TYR A 245 -11.33 -3.77 1.40
N LEU A 246 -11.45 -2.51 1.01
CA LEU A 246 -12.30 -1.55 1.69
C LEU A 246 -13.78 -1.96 1.67
N ALA A 247 -14.24 -2.47 0.53
CA ALA A 247 -15.61 -2.96 0.38
C ALA A 247 -15.89 -4.24 1.19
N GLN A 248 -14.93 -5.18 1.25
CA GLN A 248 -15.13 -6.42 2.01
C GLN A 248 -15.11 -6.20 3.54
N LEU A 249 -14.48 -5.16 4.02
CA LEU A 249 -14.37 -4.82 5.44
C LEU A 249 -15.35 -3.73 5.88
N ASP A 250 -16.28 -3.35 5.00
CA ASP A 250 -17.40 -2.42 5.25
C ASP A 250 -16.97 -1.07 5.84
N PHE A 251 -15.87 -0.50 5.33
CA PHE A 251 -15.47 0.84 5.71
C PHE A 251 -16.47 1.86 5.18
N GLN A 252 -17.03 2.64 6.11
CA GLN A 252 -17.90 3.74 5.76
C GLN A 252 -17.06 4.91 5.22
N ASP A 253 -17.53 5.54 4.13
CA ASP A 253 -16.86 6.68 3.49
C ASP A 253 -15.37 6.40 3.16
N PRO A 254 -15.06 5.34 2.37
CA PRO A 254 -13.70 4.89 2.14
C PRO A 254 -12.86 5.95 1.39
N PRO A 255 -11.54 5.94 1.59
CA PRO A 255 -10.63 6.80 0.83
C PRO A 255 -10.72 6.49 -0.68
N ARG A 256 -10.44 7.50 -1.51
CA ARG A 256 -10.38 7.36 -2.98
C ARG A 256 -8.93 7.37 -3.44
N GLN A 257 -8.50 6.29 -4.09
CA GLN A 257 -7.20 6.26 -4.73
C GLN A 257 -7.23 7.03 -6.06
N ILE A 258 -6.22 7.88 -6.29
CA ILE A 258 -6.06 8.70 -7.50
C ILE A 258 -4.60 8.62 -7.93
N GLU A 259 -4.36 8.25 -9.18
CA GLU A 259 -3.02 8.10 -9.70
C GLU A 259 -2.58 9.34 -10.47
N PHE A 260 -1.30 9.69 -10.33
CA PHE A 260 -0.67 10.77 -11.08
C PHE A 260 0.54 10.29 -11.88
N ALA A 261 0.82 10.98 -12.99
CA ALA A 261 1.91 10.63 -13.89
C ALA A 261 3.28 10.73 -13.24
N ARG A 262 4.23 9.88 -13.65
CA ARG A 262 5.63 9.98 -13.26
C ARG A 262 6.24 11.32 -13.67
N LEU A 263 7.25 11.76 -12.94
CA LEU A 263 8.07 12.88 -13.35
C LEU A 263 9.08 12.39 -14.41
N ASN A 264 8.92 12.87 -15.63
CA ASN A 264 9.88 12.60 -16.70
C ASN A 264 10.86 13.78 -16.78
N LEU A 265 12.13 13.50 -16.54
CA LEU A 265 13.21 14.47 -16.68
C LEU A 265 14.03 14.13 -17.92
N THR A 266 14.23 15.13 -18.78
CA THR A 266 15.12 15.03 -19.93
C THR A 266 16.57 15.29 -19.50
N TYR A 267 17.51 14.60 -20.11
CA TYR A 267 18.95 14.73 -19.85
C TYR A 267 19.34 14.46 -18.38
N SER A 268 18.61 13.59 -17.69
CA SER A 268 18.86 13.23 -16.32
C SER A 268 19.43 11.81 -16.22
N CYS A 269 20.56 11.66 -15.52
CA CYS A 269 21.12 10.37 -15.13
C CYS A 269 20.86 10.05 -13.65
N LEU A 270 19.75 10.52 -13.10
CA LEU A 270 19.38 10.33 -11.68
C LEU A 270 19.43 8.87 -11.24
N LEU A 271 19.07 7.93 -12.13
CA LEU A 271 19.13 6.49 -11.83
C LEU A 271 20.56 5.97 -11.58
N TYR A 272 21.57 6.68 -12.10
CA TYR A 272 22.98 6.32 -11.92
C TYR A 272 23.67 7.09 -10.78
N THR A 273 23.09 8.21 -10.37
CA THR A 273 23.67 9.11 -9.36
C THR A 273 22.87 9.14 -8.05
N SER A 274 21.67 8.60 -8.03
CA SER A 274 20.87 8.50 -6.81
C SER A 274 21.51 7.52 -5.84
N PRO A 275 21.66 7.86 -4.56
CA PRO A 275 22.13 6.95 -3.53
C PRO A 275 21.09 5.89 -3.14
N SER A 276 19.85 5.96 -3.66
CA SER A 276 18.78 5.03 -3.31
C SER A 276 19.04 3.64 -3.88
N PRO A 277 19.05 2.58 -3.04
CA PRO A 277 19.14 1.20 -3.52
C PRO A 277 18.00 0.81 -4.46
N ARG A 278 16.83 1.44 -4.33
CA ARG A 278 15.67 1.24 -5.20
C ARG A 278 15.96 1.72 -6.63
N ASP A 279 16.68 2.81 -6.79
CA ASP A 279 17.05 3.33 -8.11
C ASP A 279 18.05 2.42 -8.83
N GLY A 280 18.95 1.78 -8.09
CA GLY A 280 19.88 0.79 -8.63
C GLY A 280 19.18 -0.47 -9.15
N LEU A 281 18.04 -0.84 -8.59
CA LEU A 281 17.22 -1.97 -9.06
C LEU A 281 16.34 -1.59 -10.25
N LEU A 282 15.93 -0.34 -10.34
CA LEU A 282 15.16 0.22 -11.47
C LEU A 282 16.00 0.42 -12.73
N SER A 283 17.34 0.37 -12.61
CA SER A 283 18.25 0.36 -13.78
C SER A 283 18.09 -0.89 -14.65
N ARG A 284 17.34 -1.89 -14.22
CA ARG A 284 16.75 -2.92 -15.09
C ARG A 284 15.51 -2.37 -15.80
N MET A 285 15.65 -1.25 -16.48
CA MET A 285 14.66 -0.93 -17.50
C MET A 285 14.66 -2.03 -18.54
N PRO A 286 13.49 -2.57 -18.93
CA PRO A 286 13.46 -3.43 -20.10
C PRO A 286 14.08 -2.65 -21.25
N SER A 287 15.12 -3.24 -21.86
CA SER A 287 15.60 -2.81 -23.16
C SER A 287 14.50 -3.11 -24.17
N SER A 288 13.48 -2.26 -24.20
CA SER A 288 12.56 -2.18 -25.31
C SER A 288 12.88 -0.89 -26.02
N ALA A 289 13.62 -1.09 -27.10
CA ALA A 289 13.69 -0.15 -28.19
C ALA A 289 12.31 0.35 -28.60
#